data_c3b1d86576111eb7665e219ebdec8f4a
#
_entry.id   c3b1d86576111eb7665e219ebdec8f4a
#
_cell.length_a   1.000
_cell.length_b   1.000
_cell.length_c   1.000
_cell.angle_alpha   90.00
_cell.angle_beta   90.00
_cell.angle_gamma   90.00
#
_symmetry.space_group_name_H-M   'P 1'
#
loop_
_entity.id
_entity.type
_entity.pdbx_description
1 polymer ?
#
loop_
_entity_poly.entity_id
_entity_poly.type
_entity_poly.pdbx_seq_one_letter_code
_entity_poly.pdbx_strand_id
1 'polypeptide(L)'
;MDGWSRKKWILVYVLAVVLGTLFHFVYGFTGENRIVGYFFPINESTWEHMKLVYFPMLLCMWIFVKSADEKWMLGNIIGTWLIPVMFYTYKGILGFGVMAIDILNFYIAVFAAFRFAYHFAGSVWNKASAVVIRVLFAIQGIMFVVFKIGRAHV
;
A
#
# COMPACT_ATOMS: atom_id res chain seq x y z
N MET A 1 7.09 -17.36 -3.01
CA MET A 1 5.92 -17.52 -2.09
C MET A 1 5.24 -18.88 -2.23
N ASP A 2 5.66 -19.69 -3.17
CA ASP A 2 5.16 -21.05 -3.33
C ASP A 2 5.53 -21.84 -2.07
N GLY A 3 4.53 -22.40 -1.39
CA GLY A 3 4.69 -23.10 -0.10
C GLY A 3 4.28 -22.35 1.16
N TRP A 4 3.74 -21.13 1.04
CA TRP A 4 3.18 -20.48 2.22
C TRP A 4 1.89 -21.17 2.66
N SER A 5 1.82 -21.53 3.94
CA SER A 5 0.58 -22.04 4.53
C SER A 5 -0.47 -20.93 4.58
N ARG A 6 -1.77 -21.30 4.56
CA ARG A 6 -2.88 -20.36 4.74
C ARG A 6 -2.74 -19.54 6.03
N LYS A 7 -2.23 -20.15 7.09
CA LYS A 7 -1.99 -19.47 8.38
C LYS A 7 -0.95 -18.36 8.24
N LYS A 8 0.15 -18.59 7.51
CA LYS A 8 1.19 -17.59 7.27
C LYS A 8 0.64 -16.41 6.44
N TRP A 9 -0.18 -16.68 5.42
CA TRP A 9 -0.83 -15.63 4.64
C TRP A 9 -1.71 -14.73 5.50
N ILE A 10 -2.56 -15.33 6.35
CA ILE A 10 -3.44 -14.59 7.26
C ILE A 10 -2.61 -13.76 8.25
N LEU A 11 -1.57 -14.35 8.83
CA LEU A 11 -0.69 -13.65 9.76
C LEU A 11 -0.05 -12.41 9.13
N VAL A 12 0.52 -12.55 7.94
CA VAL A 12 1.19 -11.43 7.26
C VAL A 12 0.19 -10.38 6.78
N TYR A 13 -1.01 -10.80 6.36
CA TYR A 13 -2.12 -9.88 6.06
C TYR A 13 -2.51 -9.04 7.28
N VAL A 14 -2.78 -9.69 8.42
CA VAL A 14 -3.13 -8.99 9.66
C VAL A 14 -2.01 -8.05 10.09
N LEU A 15 -0.75 -8.48 9.98
CA LEU A 15 0.40 -7.64 10.29
C LEU A 15 0.47 -6.41 9.38
N ALA A 16 0.26 -6.57 8.06
CA ALA A 16 0.26 -5.44 7.14
C ALA A 16 -0.86 -4.44 7.44
N VAL A 17 -2.05 -4.93 7.81
CA VAL A 17 -3.19 -4.09 8.24
C VAL A 17 -2.84 -3.32 9.52
N VAL A 18 -2.31 -4.00 10.53
CA VAL A 18 -1.91 -3.36 11.80
C VAL A 18 -0.83 -2.32 11.58
N LEU A 19 0.21 -2.67 10.80
CA LEU A 19 1.28 -1.72 10.47
C LEU A 19 0.75 -0.50 9.71
N GLY A 20 -0.10 -0.70 8.71
CA GLY A 20 -0.69 0.40 7.96
C GLY A 20 -1.52 1.32 8.85
N THR A 21 -2.31 0.76 9.76
CA THR A 21 -3.08 1.54 10.74
C THR A 21 -2.16 2.32 11.69
N LEU A 22 -1.10 1.69 12.20
CA LEU A 22 -0.14 2.36 13.08
C LEU A 22 0.65 3.46 12.35
N PHE A 23 1.02 3.22 11.10
CA PHE A 23 1.76 4.17 10.27
C PHE A 23 1.03 5.50 10.11
N HIS A 24 -0.29 5.48 10.15
CA HIS A 24 -1.12 6.70 10.10
C HIS A 24 -0.78 7.69 11.21
N PHE A 25 -0.36 7.21 12.38
CA PHE A 25 -0.12 8.05 13.56
C PHE A 25 1.37 8.38 13.80
N VAL A 26 2.29 7.67 13.13
CA VAL A 26 3.74 7.78 13.42
C VAL A 26 4.27 9.19 13.21
N TYR A 27 3.84 9.89 12.17
CA TYR A 27 4.29 11.24 11.89
C TYR A 27 3.95 12.21 13.03
N GLY A 28 2.72 12.16 13.53
CA GLY A 28 2.29 12.95 14.70
C GLY A 28 3.07 12.58 15.98
N PHE A 29 3.24 11.27 16.25
CA PHE A 29 3.97 10.82 17.44
C PHE A 29 5.45 11.19 17.45
N THR A 30 6.05 11.39 16.29
CA THR A 30 7.46 11.78 16.15
C THR A 30 7.68 13.30 16.12
N GLY A 31 6.67 14.09 16.49
CA GLY A 31 6.74 15.55 16.49
C GLY A 31 6.89 16.13 15.08
N GLU A 32 6.23 15.55 14.11
CA GLU A 32 6.24 15.99 12.70
C GLU A 32 7.65 15.95 12.06
N ASN A 33 8.45 14.98 12.42
CA ASN A 33 9.82 14.84 11.94
C ASN A 33 9.87 14.71 10.41
N ARG A 34 10.68 15.57 9.75
CA ARG A 34 10.79 15.64 8.29
C ARG A 34 11.21 14.31 7.64
N ILE A 35 12.13 13.55 8.27
CA ILE A 35 12.63 12.28 7.74
C ILE A 35 11.51 11.22 7.82
N VAL A 36 10.79 11.19 8.93
CA VAL A 36 9.64 10.29 9.12
C VAL A 36 8.57 10.55 8.07
N GLY A 37 8.27 11.81 7.76
CA GLY A 37 7.27 12.18 6.75
C GLY A 37 7.60 11.73 5.31
N TYR A 38 8.79 11.19 5.00
CA TYR A 38 9.03 10.55 3.70
C TYR A 38 8.32 9.21 3.58
N PHE A 39 8.20 8.47 4.66
CA PHE A 39 7.69 7.09 4.68
C PHE A 39 6.28 6.99 5.27
N PHE A 40 5.89 7.94 6.10
CA PHE A 40 4.62 7.96 6.81
C PHE A 40 3.75 9.12 6.35
N PRO A 41 2.41 8.99 6.37
CA PRO A 41 1.51 10.06 6.00
C PRO A 41 1.72 11.32 6.85
N ILE A 42 1.81 12.46 6.18
CA ILE A 42 1.97 13.77 6.82
C ILE A 42 0.65 14.56 6.90
N ASN A 43 -0.35 14.13 6.18
CA ASN A 43 -1.69 14.74 6.13
C ASN A 43 -2.73 13.74 5.62
N GLU A 44 -4.00 14.17 5.60
CA GLU A 44 -5.15 13.35 5.19
C GLU A 44 -5.37 13.29 3.66
N SER A 45 -4.36 13.62 2.84
CA SER A 45 -4.51 13.52 1.40
C SER A 45 -4.54 12.06 0.94
N THR A 46 -5.28 11.79 -0.13
CA THR A 46 -5.36 10.45 -0.74
C THR A 46 -3.99 9.91 -1.14
N TRP A 47 -3.08 10.80 -1.60
CA TRP A 47 -1.69 10.45 -1.93
C TRP A 47 -0.93 9.91 -0.71
N GLU A 48 -1.06 10.58 0.43
CA GLU A 48 -0.41 10.17 1.68
C GLU A 48 -0.99 8.85 2.21
N HIS A 49 -2.29 8.63 2.06
CA HIS A 49 -2.93 7.36 2.44
C HIS A 49 -2.46 6.17 1.60
N MET A 50 -2.03 6.37 0.36
CA MET A 50 -1.42 5.31 -0.46
C MET A 50 -0.17 4.72 0.21
N LYS A 51 0.58 5.50 0.98
CA LYS A 51 1.76 5.05 1.74
C LYS A 51 1.40 3.98 2.78
N LEU A 52 0.18 4.02 3.33
CA LEU A 52 -0.32 3.06 4.32
C LEU A 52 -0.46 1.64 3.78
N VAL A 53 -0.57 1.48 2.47
CA VAL A 53 -0.54 0.17 1.81
C VAL A 53 0.87 -0.16 1.35
N TYR A 54 1.54 0.79 0.67
CA TYR A 54 2.81 0.55 0.02
C TYR A 54 3.92 0.14 1.00
N PHE A 55 4.20 0.96 2.01
CA PHE A 55 5.34 0.73 2.92
C PHE A 55 5.14 -0.46 3.88
N PRO A 56 3.98 -0.69 4.50
CA PRO A 56 3.74 -1.91 5.27
C PRO A 56 3.90 -3.19 4.46
N MET A 57 3.39 -3.22 3.23
CA MET A 57 3.58 -4.39 2.36
C MET A 57 5.03 -4.56 1.90
N LEU A 58 5.75 -3.46 1.63
CA LEU A 58 7.19 -3.49 1.34
C LEU A 58 7.98 -4.08 2.52
N LEU A 59 7.66 -3.64 3.74
CA LEU A 59 8.29 -4.16 4.96
C LEU A 59 7.97 -5.65 5.16
N CYS A 60 6.72 -6.05 4.96
CA CYS A 60 6.32 -7.47 5.01
C CYS A 60 7.04 -8.29 3.93
N MET A 61 7.24 -7.77 2.73
CA MET A 61 8.01 -8.42 1.68
C MET A 61 9.46 -8.66 2.13
N TRP A 62 10.07 -7.66 2.71
CA TRP A 62 11.46 -7.74 3.15
C TRP A 62 11.67 -8.75 4.28
N ILE A 63 10.75 -8.80 5.24
CA ILE A 63 10.84 -9.66 6.41
C ILE A 63 10.43 -11.11 6.10
N PHE A 64 9.33 -11.33 5.38
CA PHE A 64 8.68 -12.63 5.25
C PHE A 64 8.87 -13.31 3.91
N VAL A 65 8.93 -12.52 2.81
CA VAL A 65 9.15 -13.05 1.45
C VAL A 65 10.64 -13.22 1.20
N LYS A 66 11.47 -12.28 1.68
CA LYS A 66 12.94 -12.28 1.59
C LYS A 66 13.48 -12.34 0.14
N SER A 67 12.66 -11.95 -0.81
CA SER A 67 13.02 -11.91 -2.22
C SER A 67 12.21 -10.81 -2.92
N ALA A 68 12.72 -10.34 -4.06
CA ALA A 68 11.98 -9.44 -4.94
C ALA A 68 10.92 -10.25 -5.72
N ASP A 69 9.79 -10.53 -5.08
CA ASP A 69 8.70 -11.31 -5.67
C ASP A 69 7.74 -10.40 -6.45
N GLU A 70 7.66 -10.60 -7.75
CA GLU A 70 6.88 -9.77 -8.65
C GLU A 70 5.38 -9.84 -8.38
N LYS A 71 4.90 -10.98 -7.90
CA LYS A 71 3.48 -11.18 -7.56
C LYS A 71 3.10 -10.32 -6.36
N TRP A 72 4.00 -10.28 -5.38
CA TRP A 72 3.85 -9.42 -4.21
C TRP A 72 3.89 -7.94 -4.60
N MET A 73 4.87 -7.56 -5.45
CA MET A 73 5.00 -6.19 -5.94
C MET A 73 3.77 -5.75 -6.73
N LEU A 74 3.25 -6.61 -7.61
CA LEU A 74 2.04 -6.34 -8.37
C LEU A 74 0.82 -6.17 -7.46
N GLY A 75 0.65 -7.09 -6.50
CA GLY A 75 -0.41 -6.97 -5.50
C GLY A 75 -0.33 -5.65 -4.72
N ASN A 76 0.87 -5.25 -4.31
CA ASN A 76 1.12 -3.96 -3.65
C ASN A 76 0.74 -2.78 -4.57
N ILE A 77 1.19 -2.76 -5.82
CA ILE A 77 0.83 -1.70 -6.78
C ILE A 77 -0.69 -1.60 -6.91
N ILE A 78 -1.37 -2.72 -7.14
CA ILE A 78 -2.84 -2.76 -7.31
C ILE A 78 -3.54 -2.23 -6.06
N GLY A 79 -3.19 -2.73 -4.88
CA GLY A 79 -3.81 -2.28 -3.63
C GLY A 79 -3.55 -0.80 -3.37
N THR A 80 -2.36 -0.32 -3.61
CA THR A 80 -1.99 1.09 -3.44
C THR A 80 -2.82 1.99 -4.35
N TRP A 81 -2.97 1.66 -5.63
CA TRP A 81 -3.76 2.44 -6.57
C TRP A 81 -5.27 2.28 -6.38
N LEU A 82 -5.71 1.22 -5.71
CA LEU A 82 -7.12 1.06 -5.37
C LEU A 82 -7.60 2.12 -4.36
N ILE A 83 -6.72 2.66 -3.51
CA ILE A 83 -7.05 3.76 -2.58
C ILE A 83 -7.64 4.96 -3.32
N PRO A 84 -6.92 5.62 -4.26
CA PRO A 84 -7.48 6.78 -4.96
C PRO A 84 -8.69 6.41 -5.83
N VAL A 85 -8.69 5.24 -6.46
CA VAL A 85 -9.83 4.81 -7.29
C VAL A 85 -11.11 4.75 -6.46
N MET A 86 -11.10 4.05 -5.32
CA MET A 86 -12.28 3.94 -4.46
C MET A 86 -12.66 5.29 -3.83
N PHE A 87 -11.65 6.04 -3.35
CA PHE A 87 -11.87 7.34 -2.71
C PHE A 87 -12.58 8.34 -3.65
N TYR A 88 -12.06 8.53 -4.85
CA TYR A 88 -12.68 9.47 -5.79
C TYR A 88 -13.98 8.94 -6.39
N THR A 89 -14.16 7.63 -6.48
CA THR A 89 -15.43 7.04 -6.94
C THR A 89 -16.54 7.33 -5.95
N TYR A 90 -16.37 6.98 -4.66
CA TYR A 90 -17.45 7.18 -3.71
C TYR A 90 -17.72 8.67 -3.43
N LYS A 91 -16.67 9.51 -3.35
CA LYS A 91 -16.83 10.96 -3.18
C LYS A 91 -17.51 11.59 -4.40
N GLY A 92 -17.20 11.13 -5.62
CA GLY A 92 -17.89 11.58 -6.82
C GLY A 92 -19.38 11.26 -6.83
N ILE A 93 -19.77 10.13 -6.25
CA ILE A 93 -21.18 9.70 -6.14
C ILE A 93 -21.90 10.45 -5.02
N LEU A 94 -21.29 10.54 -3.83
CA LEU A 94 -21.93 11.13 -2.64
C LEU A 94 -21.80 12.65 -2.57
N GLY A 95 -20.78 13.23 -3.21
CA GLY A 95 -20.47 14.65 -3.12
C GLY A 95 -19.74 15.08 -1.83
N PHE A 96 -19.48 14.15 -0.90
CA PHE A 96 -18.78 14.42 0.37
C PHE A 96 -17.96 13.20 0.83
N GLY A 97 -17.02 13.44 1.74
CA GLY A 97 -16.21 12.39 2.34
C GLY A 97 -16.84 11.83 3.62
N VAL A 98 -16.68 10.51 3.83
CA VAL A 98 -17.12 9.80 5.03
C VAL A 98 -15.94 9.02 5.61
N MET A 99 -15.47 9.40 6.80
CA MET A 99 -14.30 8.77 7.45
C MET A 99 -14.42 7.25 7.54
N ALA A 100 -15.60 6.72 7.87
CA ALA A 100 -15.81 5.26 7.97
C ALA A 100 -15.60 4.56 6.61
N ILE A 101 -15.97 5.23 5.50
CA ILE A 101 -15.73 4.70 4.15
C ILE A 101 -14.24 4.77 3.81
N ASP A 102 -13.54 5.83 4.22
CA ASP A 102 -12.10 5.99 3.99
C ASP A 102 -11.31 4.89 4.71
N ILE A 103 -11.68 4.58 5.96
CA ILE A 103 -11.10 3.46 6.72
C ILE A 103 -11.41 2.12 6.04
N LEU A 104 -12.65 1.91 5.61
CA LEU A 104 -13.05 0.68 4.90
C LEU A 104 -12.28 0.52 3.59
N ASN A 105 -12.08 1.60 2.84
CA ASN A 105 -11.30 1.62 1.61
C ASN A 105 -9.87 1.13 1.84
N PHE A 106 -9.23 1.54 2.93
CA PHE A 106 -7.91 1.04 3.31
C PHE A 106 -7.91 -0.48 3.51
N TYR A 107 -8.86 -1.03 4.29
CA TYR A 107 -8.94 -2.47 4.52
C TYR A 107 -9.21 -3.25 3.23
N ILE A 108 -10.10 -2.76 2.37
CA ILE A 108 -10.38 -3.36 1.07
C ILE A 108 -9.12 -3.34 0.18
N ALA A 109 -8.38 -2.23 0.17
CA ALA A 109 -7.17 -2.09 -0.62
C ALA A 109 -6.08 -3.09 -0.20
N VAL A 110 -5.84 -3.23 1.11
CA VAL A 110 -4.88 -4.23 1.63
C VAL A 110 -5.36 -5.65 1.33
N PHE A 111 -6.65 -5.94 1.50
CA PHE A 111 -7.23 -7.25 1.16
C PHE A 111 -7.05 -7.58 -0.32
N ALA A 112 -7.37 -6.63 -1.21
CA ALA A 112 -7.18 -6.79 -2.65
C ALA A 112 -5.72 -7.03 -2.99
N ALA A 113 -4.78 -6.26 -2.42
CA ALA A 113 -3.36 -6.44 -2.63
C ALA A 113 -2.90 -7.87 -2.32
N PHE A 114 -3.30 -8.40 -1.16
CA PHE A 114 -2.98 -9.76 -0.75
C PHE A 114 -3.67 -10.81 -1.62
N ARG A 115 -4.92 -10.58 -2.00
CA ARG A 115 -5.69 -11.49 -2.84
C ARG A 115 -5.09 -11.62 -4.23
N PHE A 116 -4.65 -10.51 -4.81
CA PHE A 116 -3.94 -10.50 -6.09
C PHE A 116 -2.58 -11.19 -5.99
N ALA A 117 -1.78 -10.87 -4.99
CA ALA A 117 -0.49 -11.52 -4.77
C ALA A 117 -0.62 -13.05 -4.63
N TYR A 118 -1.68 -13.52 -3.99
CA TYR A 118 -1.96 -14.96 -3.82
C TYR A 118 -2.42 -15.64 -5.12
N HIS A 119 -3.36 -15.04 -5.85
CA HIS A 119 -3.94 -15.66 -7.05
C HIS A 119 -2.98 -15.71 -8.22
N PHE A 120 -2.16 -14.70 -8.40
CA PHE A 120 -1.15 -14.69 -9.45
C PHE A 120 0.02 -15.66 -9.20
N ALA A 121 -0.02 -16.41 -8.10
CA ALA A 121 1.01 -17.37 -7.74
C ALA A 121 1.30 -18.45 -8.81
N GLY A 122 0.37 -18.74 -9.71
CA GLY A 122 0.54 -19.74 -10.78
C GLY A 122 0.67 -19.20 -12.19
N SER A 123 0.61 -17.87 -12.40
CA SER A 123 0.66 -17.31 -13.74
C SER A 123 2.08 -17.33 -14.31
N VAL A 124 2.18 -17.68 -15.59
CA VAL A 124 3.46 -17.68 -16.32
C VAL A 124 3.80 -16.24 -16.68
N TRP A 125 4.70 -15.64 -15.92
CA TRP A 125 5.26 -14.33 -16.23
C TRP A 125 6.47 -14.50 -17.12
N ASN A 126 6.54 -13.75 -18.22
CA ASN A 126 7.76 -13.66 -19.00
C ASN A 126 8.75 -12.69 -18.33
N LYS A 127 10.04 -12.79 -18.72
CA LYS A 127 11.10 -11.94 -18.15
C LYS A 127 10.81 -10.43 -18.31
N ALA A 128 10.18 -10.04 -19.41
CA ALA A 128 9.86 -8.64 -19.68
C ALA A 128 8.81 -8.10 -18.71
N SER A 129 7.72 -8.83 -18.47
CA SER A 129 6.68 -8.40 -17.49
C SER A 129 7.23 -8.33 -16.06
N ALA A 130 8.10 -9.22 -15.66
CA ALA A 130 8.76 -9.20 -14.36
C ALA A 130 9.60 -7.91 -14.18
N VAL A 131 10.38 -7.53 -15.20
CA VAL A 131 11.16 -6.29 -15.17
C VAL A 131 10.25 -5.07 -15.10
N VAL A 132 9.17 -5.01 -15.89
CA VAL A 132 8.22 -3.90 -15.87
C VAL A 132 7.61 -3.73 -14.47
N ILE A 133 7.16 -4.82 -13.83
CA ILE A 133 6.58 -4.76 -12.49
C ILE A 133 7.59 -4.22 -11.46
N ARG A 134 8.83 -4.71 -11.49
CA ARG A 134 9.89 -4.22 -10.59
C ARG A 134 10.17 -2.73 -10.79
N VAL A 135 10.25 -2.29 -12.04
CA VAL A 135 10.49 -0.88 -12.38
C VAL A 135 9.34 -0.01 -11.90
N LEU A 136 8.08 -0.39 -12.17
CA LEU A 136 6.90 0.34 -11.71
C LEU A 136 6.82 0.42 -10.19
N PHE A 137 7.11 -0.68 -9.51
CA PHE A 137 7.15 -0.74 -8.06
C PHE A 137 8.22 0.21 -7.48
N ALA A 138 9.43 0.21 -8.05
CA ALA A 138 10.52 1.09 -7.63
C ALA A 138 10.20 2.57 -7.89
N ILE A 139 9.65 2.90 -9.07
CA ILE A 139 9.23 4.26 -9.43
C ILE A 139 8.18 4.75 -8.43
N GLN A 140 7.18 3.94 -8.11
CA GLN A 140 6.14 4.30 -7.14
C GLN A 140 6.73 4.61 -5.77
N GLY A 141 7.67 3.81 -5.27
CA GLY A 141 8.37 4.05 -4.01
C GLY A 141 9.16 5.36 -4.02
N ILE A 142 9.89 5.63 -5.11
CA ILE A 142 10.62 6.88 -5.30
C ILE A 142 9.65 8.08 -5.31
N MET A 143 8.53 7.96 -6.00
CA MET A 143 7.51 9.01 -6.04
C MET A 143 6.97 9.35 -4.64
N PHE A 144 6.71 8.36 -3.79
CA PHE A 144 6.26 8.59 -2.42
C PHE A 144 7.29 9.32 -1.56
N VAL A 145 8.57 9.07 -1.79
CA VAL A 145 9.65 9.75 -1.08
C VAL A 145 9.87 11.17 -1.61
N VAL A 146 9.82 11.36 -2.94
CA VAL A 146 10.11 12.64 -3.60
C VAL A 146 8.93 13.60 -3.54
N PHE A 147 7.73 13.11 -3.87
CA PHE A 147 6.51 13.94 -3.89
C PHE A 147 5.81 13.93 -2.53
N LYS A 148 6.24 14.83 -1.66
CA LYS A 148 5.41 15.24 -0.53
C LYS A 148 4.37 16.22 -1.07
N ILE A 149 3.14 15.76 -1.24
CA ILE A 149 2.05 16.70 -1.54
C ILE A 149 1.82 17.52 -0.27
N GLY A 150 2.32 18.75 -0.32
CA GLY A 150 2.20 19.69 0.77
C GLY A 150 0.75 19.91 1.18
N ARG A 151 0.55 20.49 2.36
CA ARG A 151 -0.77 20.83 2.91
C ARG A 151 -1.62 21.46 1.80
N ALA A 152 -2.62 20.72 1.32
CA ALA A 152 -3.72 21.35 0.68
C ALA A 152 -4.36 22.23 1.75
N HIS A 153 -4.13 23.53 1.66
CA HIS A 153 -4.92 24.47 2.41
C HIS A 153 -6.35 24.31 1.92
N VAL A 154 -7.15 23.63 2.72
CA VAL A 154 -8.61 23.66 2.64
C VAL A 154 -9.07 24.80 3.51
#